data_a287bb272a6d12f961899bf9d2897245
#
_entry.id   a287bb272a6d12f961899bf9d2897245
#
_cell.length_a   1.000
_cell.length_b   1.000
_cell.length_c   1.000
_cell.angle_alpha   90.00
_cell.angle_beta   90.00
_cell.angle_gamma   90.00
#
_symmetry.space_group_name_H-M   'P 1'
#
loop_
_entity.id
_entity.type
_entity.pdbx_description
1 polymer ?
#
loop_
_entity_poly.entity_id
_entity_poly.type
_entity_poly.pdbx_seq_one_letter_code
_entity_poly.pdbx_strand_id
1 'polypeptide(L)'
;MTYILNLETATKNCSVSISQNGKTILCKEIAESGYSHAERLHVFIEECLKESNITFKDLSAIAVSQGPGSYTGLRIGVSTAKGLCFALDLPLIAIDTLQVLASQLTITEGVIIPMIDARRMEVYSAIYNSDYEKTREVQAEILTENSFEEIAETIHFVGDCSEKAKTVLTNSNFIFHEEIVYPSANEMSELSFKKFQDSNFEDVAYFEPYYLKDFMTTVSKK
;
A
#
# COMPACT_ATOMS: atom_id res chain seq x y z
N MET A 1 19.68 -7.31 -15.38
CA MET A 1 19.30 -6.46 -14.23
C MET A 1 17.83 -6.15 -14.37
N THR A 2 17.04 -6.34 -13.30
CA THR A 2 15.59 -6.13 -13.34
C THR A 2 15.29 -4.82 -12.62
N TYR A 3 14.75 -3.82 -13.32
CA TYR A 3 14.29 -2.57 -12.76
C TYR A 3 12.77 -2.56 -12.70
N ILE A 4 12.20 -2.24 -11.55
CA ILE A 4 10.75 -2.12 -11.36
C ILE A 4 10.43 -0.72 -10.85
N LEU A 5 9.48 -0.06 -11.51
CA LEU A 5 8.88 1.18 -11.04
C LEU A 5 7.70 0.83 -10.13
N ASN A 6 7.73 1.26 -8.86
CA ASN A 6 6.68 1.00 -7.89
C ASN A 6 5.91 2.30 -7.60
N LEU A 7 4.58 2.21 -7.59
CA LEU A 7 3.65 3.33 -7.41
C LEU A 7 2.73 3.06 -6.22
N GLU A 8 2.77 3.93 -5.19
CA GLU A 8 1.88 3.88 -4.04
C GLU A 8 1.06 5.16 -3.96
N THR A 9 -0.25 5.03 -4.03
CA THR A 9 -1.20 6.16 -4.00
C THR A 9 -2.48 5.84 -3.22
N ALA A 10 -2.50 4.71 -2.50
CA ALA A 10 -3.70 4.21 -1.83
C ALA A 10 -4.09 5.01 -0.58
N THR A 11 -3.19 5.81 -0.01
CA THR A 11 -3.41 6.62 1.19
C THR A 11 -3.06 8.10 0.94
N LYS A 12 -2.80 8.87 2.00
CA LYS A 12 -2.33 10.27 1.85
C LYS A 12 -0.90 10.35 1.30
N ASN A 13 -0.11 9.32 1.49
CA ASN A 13 1.24 9.28 0.93
C ASN A 13 1.17 9.07 -0.58
N CYS A 14 1.81 9.93 -1.34
CA CYS A 14 2.10 9.73 -2.76
C CYS A 14 3.56 9.33 -2.86
N SER A 15 3.83 8.09 -3.23
CA SER A 15 5.18 7.55 -3.22
C SER A 15 5.50 6.81 -4.52
N VAL A 16 6.74 7.01 -5.00
CA VAL A 16 7.28 6.35 -6.19
C VAL A 16 8.68 5.85 -5.88
N SER A 17 8.97 4.61 -6.23
CA SER A 17 10.33 4.09 -6.12
C SER A 17 10.79 3.39 -7.40
N ILE A 18 12.10 3.40 -7.62
CA ILE A 18 12.78 2.50 -8.56
C ILE A 18 13.50 1.45 -7.73
N SER A 19 13.26 0.21 -8.05
CA SER A 19 14.02 -0.91 -7.48
C SER A 19 14.88 -1.61 -8.52
N GLN A 20 16.00 -2.16 -8.05
CA GLN A 20 16.88 -3.01 -8.84
C GLN A 20 17.03 -4.36 -8.14
N ASN A 21 16.57 -5.44 -8.79
CA ASN A 21 16.61 -6.80 -8.24
C ASN A 21 16.04 -6.90 -6.81
N GLY A 22 14.90 -6.27 -6.56
CA GLY A 22 14.19 -6.26 -5.28
C GLY A 22 14.68 -5.25 -4.23
N LYS A 23 15.71 -4.47 -4.52
CA LYS A 23 16.22 -3.43 -3.61
C LYS A 23 15.89 -2.04 -4.14
N THR A 24 15.31 -1.20 -3.31
CA THR A 24 15.06 0.20 -3.65
C THR A 24 16.39 0.92 -3.88
N ILE A 25 16.53 1.57 -5.03
CA ILE A 25 17.68 2.41 -5.35
C ILE A 25 17.37 3.89 -5.21
N LEU A 26 16.11 4.27 -5.36
CA LEU A 26 15.61 5.61 -5.12
C LEU A 26 14.12 5.55 -4.76
N CYS A 27 13.70 6.37 -3.80
CA CYS A 27 12.31 6.60 -3.44
C CYS A 27 12.04 8.09 -3.29
N LYS A 28 10.90 8.55 -3.80
CA LYS A 28 10.36 9.90 -3.58
C LYS A 28 8.95 9.79 -3.07
N GLU A 29 8.66 10.52 -2.01
CA GLU A 29 7.35 10.47 -1.37
C GLU A 29 6.97 11.79 -0.71
N ILE A 30 5.67 12.00 -0.55
CA ILE A 30 5.09 13.14 0.16
C ILE A 30 3.74 12.74 0.76
N ALA A 31 3.58 12.99 2.06
CA ALA A 31 2.36 12.74 2.82
C ALA A 31 1.70 14.02 3.34
N GLU A 32 2.03 15.19 2.77
CA GLU A 32 1.54 16.48 3.24
C GLU A 32 0.11 16.77 2.77
N SER A 33 -0.65 17.48 3.62
CA SER A 33 -1.98 17.97 3.26
C SER A 33 -1.86 19.06 2.18
N GLY A 34 -2.59 18.93 1.08
CA GLY A 34 -2.68 19.96 0.03
C GLY A 34 -2.08 19.57 -1.32
N TYR A 35 -1.35 18.47 -1.41
CA TYR A 35 -0.92 17.94 -2.71
C TYR A 35 -1.85 16.83 -3.17
N SER A 36 -2.29 16.91 -4.43
CA SER A 36 -3.01 15.79 -5.03
C SER A 36 -2.03 14.77 -5.62
N HIS A 37 -2.36 13.49 -5.55
CA HIS A 37 -1.58 12.43 -6.21
C HIS A 37 -1.44 12.71 -7.72
N ALA A 38 -2.46 13.30 -8.34
CA ALA A 38 -2.45 13.66 -9.76
C ALA A 38 -1.35 14.67 -10.10
N GLU A 39 -0.98 15.57 -9.17
CA GLU A 39 0.05 16.59 -9.40
C GLU A 39 1.46 16.07 -9.18
N ARG A 40 1.64 15.13 -8.25
CA ARG A 40 2.96 14.68 -7.82
C ARG A 40 3.43 13.38 -8.44
N LEU A 41 2.52 12.45 -8.71
CA LEU A 41 2.89 11.11 -9.16
C LEU A 41 3.79 11.12 -10.40
N HIS A 42 3.39 11.86 -11.44
CA HIS A 42 4.16 11.91 -12.68
C HIS A 42 5.50 12.63 -12.51
N VAL A 43 5.55 13.67 -11.69
CA VAL A 43 6.80 14.39 -11.35
C VAL A 43 7.77 13.44 -10.66
N PHE A 44 7.31 12.67 -9.67
CA PHE A 44 8.15 11.71 -8.96
C PHE A 44 8.63 10.57 -9.85
N ILE A 45 7.81 10.10 -10.81
CA ILE A 45 8.23 9.11 -11.80
C ILE A 45 9.42 9.64 -12.63
N GLU A 46 9.28 10.85 -13.18
CA GLU A 46 10.34 11.48 -13.98
C GLU A 46 11.60 11.72 -13.17
N GLU A 47 11.47 12.25 -11.94
CA GLU A 47 12.61 12.50 -11.05
C GLU A 47 13.29 11.18 -10.64
N CYS A 48 12.53 10.14 -10.29
CA CYS A 48 13.11 8.85 -9.92
C CYS A 48 13.90 8.23 -11.07
N LEU A 49 13.39 8.25 -12.29
CA LEU A 49 14.11 7.76 -13.47
C LEU A 49 15.39 8.56 -13.73
N LYS A 50 15.27 9.90 -13.73
CA LYS A 50 16.41 10.80 -13.99
C LYS A 50 17.52 10.64 -12.95
N GLU A 51 17.18 10.65 -11.67
CA GLU A 51 18.15 10.57 -10.58
C GLU A 51 18.79 9.17 -10.45
N SER A 52 18.07 8.12 -10.86
CA SER A 52 18.60 6.76 -10.95
C SER A 52 19.44 6.53 -12.22
N ASN A 53 19.54 7.51 -13.11
CA ASN A 53 20.21 7.38 -14.42
C ASN A 53 19.68 6.22 -15.28
N ILE A 54 18.37 5.97 -15.24
CA ILE A 54 17.68 5.00 -16.07
C ILE A 54 16.55 5.68 -16.87
N THR A 55 16.08 5.00 -17.90
CA THR A 55 15.00 5.47 -18.76
C THR A 55 13.82 4.49 -18.69
N PHE A 56 12.67 4.88 -19.23
CA PHE A 56 11.52 3.97 -19.38
C PHE A 56 11.84 2.66 -20.10
N LYS A 57 12.83 2.66 -20.99
CA LYS A 57 13.24 1.47 -21.75
C LYS A 57 14.01 0.46 -20.91
N ASP A 58 14.56 0.88 -19.79
CA ASP A 58 15.33 0.03 -18.89
C ASP A 58 14.43 -0.72 -17.89
N LEU A 59 13.15 -0.28 -17.77
CA LEU A 59 12.19 -0.92 -16.88
C LEU A 59 11.79 -2.31 -17.35
N SER A 60 11.61 -3.21 -16.40
CA SER A 60 11.18 -4.59 -16.63
C SER A 60 9.71 -4.82 -16.26
N ALA A 61 9.15 -4.00 -15.36
CA ALA A 61 7.77 -4.06 -14.91
C ALA A 61 7.35 -2.75 -14.25
N ILE A 62 6.03 -2.55 -14.12
CA ILE A 62 5.42 -1.51 -13.30
C ILE A 62 4.62 -2.19 -12.19
N ALA A 63 4.85 -1.81 -10.95
CA ALA A 63 4.08 -2.28 -9.80
C ALA A 63 3.23 -1.14 -9.23
N VAL A 64 2.04 -1.47 -8.75
CA VAL A 64 1.11 -0.52 -8.16
C VAL A 64 0.39 -1.11 -6.95
N SER A 65 0.14 -0.31 -5.93
CA SER A 65 -0.77 -0.66 -4.83
C SER A 65 -2.17 -0.89 -5.38
N GLN A 66 -2.72 -2.08 -5.12
CA GLN A 66 -4.06 -2.44 -5.61
C GLN A 66 -5.19 -1.99 -4.68
N GLY A 67 -4.89 -1.65 -3.43
CA GLY A 67 -5.87 -1.42 -2.36
C GLY A 67 -5.77 -2.45 -1.22
N PRO A 68 -6.62 -2.28 -0.21
CA PRO A 68 -7.65 -1.25 -0.05
C PRO A 68 -7.06 0.15 0.21
N GLY A 69 -7.90 1.19 0.06
CA GLY A 69 -7.48 2.57 0.31
C GLY A 69 -8.39 3.61 -0.31
N SER A 70 -7.84 4.80 -0.54
CA SER A 70 -8.53 5.93 -1.14
C SER A 70 -9.00 5.61 -2.56
N TYR A 71 -10.31 5.69 -2.80
CA TYR A 71 -10.90 5.45 -4.12
C TYR A 71 -10.27 6.30 -5.24
N THR A 72 -10.06 7.59 -4.98
CA THR A 72 -9.43 8.50 -5.94
C THR A 72 -7.95 8.19 -6.13
N GLY A 73 -7.23 7.96 -5.01
CA GLY A 73 -5.81 7.65 -5.05
C GLY A 73 -5.53 6.35 -5.83
N LEU A 74 -6.26 5.29 -5.55
CA LEU A 74 -6.14 4.01 -6.26
C LEU A 74 -6.38 4.16 -7.76
N ARG A 75 -7.39 4.93 -8.16
CA ARG A 75 -7.66 5.18 -9.60
C ARG A 75 -6.51 5.92 -10.28
N ILE A 76 -5.94 6.93 -9.63
CA ILE A 76 -4.79 7.68 -10.17
C ILE A 76 -3.61 6.73 -10.36
N GLY A 77 -3.22 5.97 -9.33
CA GLY A 77 -2.09 5.04 -9.41
C GLY A 77 -2.29 3.94 -10.45
N VAL A 78 -3.43 3.25 -10.40
CA VAL A 78 -3.74 2.15 -11.32
C VAL A 78 -3.87 2.64 -12.77
N SER A 79 -4.51 3.78 -13.02
CA SER A 79 -4.61 4.33 -14.38
C SER A 79 -3.23 4.72 -14.94
N THR A 80 -2.36 5.28 -14.10
CA THR A 80 -0.98 5.62 -14.46
C THR A 80 -0.18 4.34 -14.77
N ALA A 81 -0.24 3.34 -13.89
CA ALA A 81 0.44 2.07 -14.09
C ALA A 81 -0.01 1.36 -15.38
N LYS A 82 -1.33 1.25 -15.61
CA LYS A 82 -1.90 0.66 -16.83
C LYS A 82 -1.47 1.42 -18.07
N GLY A 83 -1.49 2.76 -18.03
CA GLY A 83 -1.05 3.59 -19.15
C GLY A 83 0.42 3.38 -19.50
N LEU A 84 1.29 3.30 -18.49
CA LEU A 84 2.73 3.01 -18.68
C LEU A 84 2.94 1.59 -19.20
N CYS A 85 2.29 0.58 -18.61
CA CYS A 85 2.40 -0.81 -19.06
C CYS A 85 1.98 -0.96 -20.53
N PHE A 86 0.86 -0.35 -20.91
CA PHE A 86 0.37 -0.37 -22.28
C PHE A 86 1.34 0.32 -23.26
N ALA A 87 1.84 1.51 -22.90
CA ALA A 87 2.72 2.28 -23.77
C ALA A 87 4.12 1.66 -23.96
N LEU A 88 4.60 0.92 -22.94
CA LEU A 88 5.96 0.35 -22.91
C LEU A 88 5.99 -1.16 -23.16
N ASP A 89 4.84 -1.80 -23.34
CA ASP A 89 4.68 -3.25 -23.45
C ASP A 89 5.31 -3.99 -22.24
N LEU A 90 5.02 -3.49 -21.02
CA LEU A 90 5.55 -4.02 -19.77
C LEU A 90 4.47 -4.71 -18.94
N PRO A 91 4.82 -5.74 -18.15
CA PRO A 91 3.90 -6.38 -17.23
C PRO A 91 3.50 -5.46 -16.07
N LEU A 92 2.24 -5.59 -15.65
CA LEU A 92 1.66 -4.94 -14.48
C LEU A 92 1.70 -5.87 -13.27
N ILE A 93 2.16 -5.37 -12.13
CA ILE A 93 2.21 -6.09 -10.86
C ILE A 93 1.32 -5.35 -9.85
N ALA A 94 0.37 -6.07 -9.26
CA ALA A 94 -0.46 -5.53 -8.19
C ALA A 94 0.07 -5.96 -6.82
N ILE A 95 0.21 -5.00 -5.88
CA ILE A 95 0.68 -5.24 -4.51
C ILE A 95 -0.41 -4.85 -3.53
N ASP A 96 -0.69 -5.73 -2.56
CA ASP A 96 -1.64 -5.46 -1.48
C ASP A 96 -1.15 -4.30 -0.60
N THR A 97 -1.96 -3.25 -0.47
CA THR A 97 -1.60 -2.04 0.29
C THR A 97 -1.33 -2.33 1.76
N LEU A 98 -2.11 -3.24 2.37
CA LEU A 98 -1.90 -3.62 3.78
C LEU A 98 -0.61 -4.44 3.96
N GLN A 99 -0.23 -5.24 2.95
CA GLN A 99 1.05 -5.96 2.99
C GLN A 99 2.24 -4.99 2.92
N VAL A 100 2.16 -3.97 2.06
CA VAL A 100 3.17 -2.90 2.00
C VAL A 100 3.31 -2.21 3.35
N LEU A 101 2.19 -1.91 4.01
CA LEU A 101 2.19 -1.27 5.31
C LEU A 101 2.78 -2.19 6.40
N ALA A 102 2.42 -3.48 6.42
CA ALA A 102 2.94 -4.46 7.36
C ALA A 102 4.46 -4.68 7.20
N SER A 103 4.98 -4.65 5.97
CA SER A 103 6.40 -4.90 5.70
C SER A 103 7.35 -3.78 6.15
N GLN A 104 6.83 -2.65 6.64
CA GLN A 104 7.62 -1.61 7.30
C GLN A 104 8.06 -1.99 8.72
N LEU A 105 7.42 -2.97 9.34
CA LEU A 105 7.70 -3.40 10.71
C LEU A 105 8.31 -4.80 10.72
N THR A 106 9.46 -4.96 11.35
CA THR A 106 10.05 -6.27 11.61
C THR A 106 9.76 -6.69 13.05
N ILE A 107 9.13 -7.84 13.22
CA ILE A 107 8.85 -8.46 14.52
C ILE A 107 9.47 -9.86 14.60
N THR A 108 9.72 -10.34 15.81
CA THR A 108 10.22 -11.69 16.06
C THR A 108 9.16 -12.61 16.65
N GLU A 109 8.06 -12.04 17.15
CA GLU A 109 6.95 -12.77 17.77
C GLU A 109 5.66 -11.97 17.62
N GLY A 110 4.52 -12.65 17.70
CA GLY A 110 3.20 -12.04 17.57
C GLY A 110 2.75 -11.87 16.12
N VAL A 111 1.79 -10.98 15.92
CA VAL A 111 1.18 -10.70 14.61
C VAL A 111 1.19 -9.20 14.30
N ILE A 112 1.23 -8.85 13.02
CA ILE A 112 1.10 -7.48 12.54
C ILE A 112 -0.31 -7.28 12.00
N ILE A 113 -0.98 -6.24 12.48
CA ILE A 113 -2.29 -5.81 11.98
C ILE A 113 -2.15 -4.41 11.39
N PRO A 114 -1.92 -4.28 10.09
CA PRO A 114 -1.98 -3.01 9.40
C PRO A 114 -3.43 -2.53 9.33
N MET A 115 -3.65 -1.23 9.57
CA MET A 115 -4.97 -0.60 9.54
C MET A 115 -4.95 0.67 8.71
N ILE A 116 -5.86 0.76 7.72
CA ILE A 116 -6.09 1.97 6.93
C ILE A 116 -7.47 2.53 7.27
N ASP A 117 -7.57 3.85 7.43
CA ASP A 117 -8.81 4.53 7.81
C ASP A 117 -9.92 4.35 6.75
N ALA A 118 -11.02 3.72 7.16
CA ALA A 118 -12.25 3.56 6.37
C ALA A 118 -13.36 4.52 6.81
N ARG A 119 -13.02 5.59 7.54
CA ARG A 119 -13.87 6.61 8.17
C ARG A 119 -14.62 6.12 9.43
N ARG A 120 -14.94 7.08 10.33
CA ARG A 120 -15.54 6.79 11.65
C ARG A 120 -14.69 5.77 12.40
N MET A 121 -15.31 4.79 13.08
CA MET A 121 -14.61 3.72 13.79
C MET A 121 -14.28 2.52 12.89
N GLU A 122 -14.45 2.62 11.59
CA GLU A 122 -14.17 1.54 10.65
C GLU A 122 -12.74 1.63 10.10
N VAL A 123 -12.14 0.46 9.91
CA VAL A 123 -10.80 0.29 9.35
C VAL A 123 -10.81 -0.78 8.27
N TYR A 124 -9.89 -0.68 7.32
CA TYR A 124 -9.46 -1.82 6.53
C TYR A 124 -8.27 -2.46 7.23
N SER A 125 -8.37 -3.75 7.53
CA SER A 125 -7.32 -4.49 8.21
C SER A 125 -7.14 -5.89 7.64
N ALA A 126 -5.98 -6.46 7.88
CA ALA A 126 -5.63 -7.86 7.64
C ALA A 126 -4.71 -8.31 8.78
N ILE A 127 -4.43 -9.61 8.89
CA ILE A 127 -3.48 -10.13 9.90
C ILE A 127 -2.34 -10.81 9.16
N TYR A 128 -1.12 -10.47 9.55
CA TYR A 128 0.12 -11.06 9.03
C TYR A 128 0.93 -11.65 10.18
N ASN A 129 1.59 -12.77 9.93
CA ASN A 129 2.60 -13.32 10.86
C ASN A 129 3.95 -12.59 10.71
N SER A 130 4.96 -12.98 11.48
CA SER A 130 6.33 -12.43 11.44
C SER A 130 7.04 -12.60 10.09
N ASP A 131 6.60 -13.54 9.27
CA ASP A 131 7.14 -13.79 7.92
C ASP A 131 6.35 -13.05 6.82
N TYR A 132 5.46 -12.14 7.22
CA TYR A 132 4.54 -11.38 6.36
C TYR A 132 3.59 -12.25 5.53
N GLU A 133 3.32 -13.48 5.97
CA GLU A 133 2.27 -14.30 5.42
C GLU A 133 0.92 -13.86 5.97
N LYS A 134 -0.04 -13.66 5.08
CA LYS A 134 -1.39 -13.23 5.46
C LYS A 134 -2.14 -14.40 6.10
N THR A 135 -2.46 -14.28 7.39
CA THR A 135 -3.21 -15.28 8.16
C THR A 135 -4.71 -14.98 8.26
N ARG A 136 -5.11 -13.73 8.05
CA ARG A 136 -6.50 -13.31 7.90
C ARG A 136 -6.62 -12.36 6.70
N GLU A 137 -7.56 -12.63 5.81
CA GLU A 137 -7.84 -11.81 4.64
C GLU A 137 -8.31 -10.40 5.01
N VAL A 138 -8.20 -9.50 4.03
CA VAL A 138 -8.58 -8.09 4.18
C VAL A 138 -10.07 -7.98 4.52
N GLN A 139 -10.38 -7.22 5.55
CA GLN A 139 -11.73 -6.92 6.00
C GLN A 139 -11.95 -5.43 6.20
N ALA A 140 -13.20 -4.99 6.04
CA ALA A 140 -13.67 -3.71 6.53
C ALA A 140 -14.41 -3.98 7.84
N GLU A 141 -13.87 -3.51 8.96
CA GLU A 141 -14.43 -3.80 10.28
C GLU A 141 -14.55 -2.56 11.15
N ILE A 142 -15.61 -2.51 11.95
CA ILE A 142 -15.81 -1.45 12.93
C ILE A 142 -15.07 -1.85 14.20
N LEU A 143 -14.13 -1.03 14.64
CA LEU A 143 -13.39 -1.27 15.87
C LEU A 143 -14.30 -1.09 17.10
N THR A 144 -14.24 -2.08 17.98
CA THR A 144 -14.91 -2.12 19.27
C THR A 144 -13.92 -2.52 20.35
N GLU A 145 -14.30 -2.46 21.62
CA GLU A 145 -13.46 -2.93 22.72
C GLU A 145 -13.13 -4.42 22.66
N ASN A 146 -13.95 -5.22 21.96
CA ASN A 146 -13.78 -6.67 21.81
C ASN A 146 -13.03 -7.05 20.52
N SER A 147 -12.63 -6.07 19.67
CA SER A 147 -11.91 -6.37 18.45
C SER A 147 -10.54 -6.98 18.76
N PHE A 148 -10.23 -8.11 18.13
CA PHE A 148 -8.98 -8.87 18.24
C PHE A 148 -8.75 -9.54 19.61
N GLU A 149 -9.76 -9.66 20.48
CA GLU A 149 -9.65 -10.33 21.79
C GLU A 149 -9.31 -11.82 21.68
N GLU A 150 -9.67 -12.45 20.57
CA GLU A 150 -9.39 -13.87 20.29
C GLU A 150 -7.89 -14.15 20.05
N ILE A 151 -7.08 -13.12 19.83
CA ILE A 151 -5.65 -13.25 19.55
C ILE A 151 -4.89 -13.13 20.87
N ALA A 152 -4.35 -14.26 21.33
CA ALA A 152 -3.60 -14.33 22.58
C ALA A 152 -2.16 -13.80 22.47
N GLU A 153 -1.62 -13.75 21.26
CA GLU A 153 -0.27 -13.27 20.96
C GLU A 153 -0.16 -11.75 21.08
N THR A 154 1.05 -11.24 21.08
CA THR A 154 1.28 -9.80 20.96
C THR A 154 0.80 -9.30 19.60
N ILE A 155 0.02 -8.23 19.59
CA ILE A 155 -0.47 -7.60 18.38
C ILE A 155 0.25 -6.28 18.15
N HIS A 156 0.86 -6.15 16.98
CA HIS A 156 1.54 -4.95 16.53
C HIS A 156 0.67 -4.23 15.49
N PHE A 157 0.14 -3.07 15.88
CA PHE A 157 -0.66 -2.23 14.98
C PHE A 157 0.19 -1.20 14.28
N VAL A 158 0.02 -1.07 12.96
CA VAL A 158 0.62 -0.05 12.10
C VAL A 158 -0.46 0.63 11.25
N GLY A 159 -0.24 1.88 10.86
CA GLY A 159 -1.15 2.60 9.97
C GLY A 159 -1.75 3.86 10.57
N ASP A 160 -2.59 4.54 9.79
CA ASP A 160 -3.13 5.87 10.10
C ASP A 160 -4.34 5.87 11.05
N CYS A 161 -4.58 4.74 11.74
CA CYS A 161 -5.72 4.54 12.62
C CYS A 161 -5.38 4.55 14.11
N SER A 162 -4.13 4.73 14.50
CA SER A 162 -3.66 4.57 15.89
C SER A 162 -4.44 5.43 16.88
N GLU A 163 -4.69 6.70 16.57
CA GLU A 163 -5.44 7.59 17.47
C GLU A 163 -6.84 7.07 17.79
N LYS A 164 -7.63 6.72 16.76
CA LYS A 164 -8.99 6.21 16.96
C LYS A 164 -9.00 4.80 17.54
N ALA A 165 -8.06 3.95 17.16
CA ALA A 165 -7.97 2.57 17.62
C ALA A 165 -7.69 2.50 19.12
N LYS A 166 -6.79 3.31 19.64
CA LYS A 166 -6.46 3.39 21.08
C LYS A 166 -7.64 3.80 21.97
N THR A 167 -8.68 4.41 21.42
CA THR A 167 -9.88 4.77 22.20
C THR A 167 -10.70 3.55 22.62
N VAL A 168 -10.57 2.44 21.91
CA VAL A 168 -11.32 1.18 22.14
C VAL A 168 -10.43 -0.03 22.35
N LEU A 169 -9.26 -0.10 21.70
CA LEU A 169 -8.32 -1.20 21.82
C LEU A 169 -7.34 -0.94 22.97
N THR A 170 -7.61 -1.48 24.14
CA THR A 170 -6.88 -1.18 25.38
C THR A 170 -6.18 -2.39 26.00
N ASN A 171 -6.19 -3.57 25.35
CA ASN A 171 -5.57 -4.77 25.88
C ASN A 171 -4.05 -4.63 26.04
N SER A 172 -3.49 -5.25 27.07
CA SER A 172 -2.08 -5.10 27.43
C SER A 172 -1.10 -5.74 26.43
N ASN A 173 -1.58 -6.64 25.56
CA ASN A 173 -0.79 -7.25 24.48
C ASN A 173 -0.83 -6.45 23.16
N PHE A 174 -1.43 -5.25 23.15
CA PHE A 174 -1.54 -4.38 21.98
C PHE A 174 -0.41 -3.35 21.99
N ILE A 175 0.36 -3.33 20.90
CA ILE A 175 1.47 -2.39 20.68
C ILE A 175 1.15 -1.56 19.42
N PHE A 176 1.15 -0.24 19.55
CA PHE A 176 0.92 0.68 18.44
C PHE A 176 2.22 1.34 17.99
N HIS A 177 2.57 1.16 16.73
CA HIS A 177 3.74 1.76 16.07
C HIS A 177 3.31 3.04 15.36
N GLU A 178 3.23 4.14 16.10
CA GLU A 178 2.71 5.43 15.61
C GLU A 178 3.59 6.08 14.55
N GLU A 179 4.85 5.68 14.47
CA GLU A 179 5.82 6.13 13.45
C GLU A 179 5.54 5.54 12.08
N ILE A 180 4.83 4.39 11.99
CA ILE A 180 4.47 3.73 10.75
C ILE A 180 3.03 4.08 10.40
N VAL A 181 2.85 5.14 9.59
CA VAL A 181 1.53 5.73 9.33
C VAL A 181 0.97 5.34 7.97
N TYR A 182 1.77 5.42 6.92
CA TYR A 182 1.31 5.20 5.55
C TYR A 182 2.20 4.18 4.82
N PRO A 183 1.61 3.41 3.88
CA PRO A 183 2.41 2.58 2.98
C PRO A 183 3.32 3.44 2.12
N SER A 184 4.48 2.91 1.74
CA SER A 184 5.44 3.57 0.87
C SER A 184 5.87 2.66 -0.28
N ALA A 185 6.16 3.25 -1.44
CA ALA A 185 6.71 2.54 -2.59
C ALA A 185 8.10 1.94 -2.28
N ASN A 186 8.77 2.39 -1.22
CA ASN A 186 10.03 1.83 -0.77
C ASN A 186 9.89 0.34 -0.44
N GLU A 187 8.88 -0.05 0.33
CA GLU A 187 8.64 -1.41 0.78
C GLU A 187 8.00 -2.30 -0.29
N MET A 188 7.51 -1.71 -1.38
CA MET A 188 7.02 -2.50 -2.52
C MET A 188 8.12 -3.24 -3.27
N SER A 189 9.38 -2.82 -3.15
CA SER A 189 10.48 -3.27 -4.00
C SER A 189 10.75 -4.78 -3.92
N GLU A 190 10.79 -5.34 -2.74
CA GLU A 190 10.99 -6.79 -2.55
C GLU A 190 9.74 -7.57 -2.98
N LEU A 191 8.55 -7.09 -2.61
CA LEU A 191 7.28 -7.71 -2.94
C LEU A 191 7.05 -7.77 -4.45
N SER A 192 7.31 -6.67 -5.15
CA SER A 192 7.16 -6.59 -6.61
C SER A 192 8.18 -7.45 -7.34
N PHE A 193 9.43 -7.50 -6.85
CA PHE A 193 10.45 -8.35 -7.43
C PHE A 193 10.14 -9.84 -7.29
N LYS A 194 9.64 -10.27 -6.12
CA LYS A 194 9.18 -11.65 -5.90
C LYS A 194 8.08 -12.02 -6.89
N LYS A 195 7.04 -11.18 -7.02
CA LYS A 195 5.96 -11.41 -8.00
C LYS A 195 6.47 -11.40 -9.45
N PHE A 196 7.45 -10.56 -9.77
CA PHE A 196 8.09 -10.56 -11.09
C PHE A 196 8.80 -11.86 -11.38
N GLN A 197 9.55 -12.41 -10.42
CA GLN A 197 10.23 -13.71 -10.56
C GLN A 197 9.24 -14.87 -10.75
N ASP A 198 8.11 -14.82 -10.06
CA ASP A 198 7.04 -15.82 -10.15
C ASP A 198 6.16 -15.63 -11.40
N SER A 199 6.43 -14.61 -12.23
CA SER A 199 5.59 -14.21 -13.38
C SER A 199 4.13 -13.97 -13.00
N ASN A 200 3.89 -13.47 -11.77
CA ASN A 200 2.57 -13.15 -11.25
C ASN A 200 2.17 -11.74 -11.68
N PHE A 201 1.60 -11.65 -12.89
CA PHE A 201 1.23 -10.41 -13.54
C PHE A 201 -0.27 -10.28 -13.70
N GLU A 202 -0.75 -9.03 -13.70
CA GLU A 202 -2.13 -8.69 -13.94
C GLU A 202 -2.40 -8.45 -15.43
N ASP A 203 -3.63 -8.72 -15.86
CA ASP A 203 -4.09 -8.33 -17.18
C ASP A 203 -4.27 -6.81 -17.24
N VAL A 204 -3.44 -6.12 -18.01
CA VAL A 204 -3.44 -4.66 -18.12
C VAL A 204 -4.80 -4.10 -18.56
N ALA A 205 -5.55 -4.82 -19.40
CA ALA A 205 -6.85 -4.37 -19.90
C ALA A 205 -7.95 -4.48 -18.83
N TYR A 206 -7.96 -5.56 -18.07
CA TYR A 206 -9.06 -5.91 -17.15
C TYR A 206 -8.75 -5.68 -15.69
N PHE A 207 -7.50 -5.43 -15.30
CA PHE A 207 -7.15 -5.15 -13.92
C PHE A 207 -7.90 -3.93 -13.38
N GLU A 208 -8.50 -4.09 -12.20
CA GLU A 208 -9.18 -3.04 -11.43
C GLU A 208 -8.64 -2.98 -10.01
N PRO A 209 -8.65 -1.80 -9.36
CA PRO A 209 -8.31 -1.71 -7.94
C PRO A 209 -9.22 -2.57 -7.08
N TYR A 210 -8.69 -3.07 -5.98
CA TYR A 210 -9.45 -3.81 -5.00
C TYR A 210 -10.33 -2.87 -4.16
N TYR A 211 -11.58 -2.70 -4.59
CA TYR A 211 -12.58 -1.92 -3.87
C TYR A 211 -13.32 -2.81 -2.87
N LEU A 212 -12.98 -2.68 -1.59
CA LEU A 212 -13.65 -3.42 -0.53
C LEU A 212 -15.07 -2.90 -0.25
N LYS A 213 -15.35 -1.67 -0.65
CA LYS A 213 -16.66 -1.01 -0.55
C LYS A 213 -17.02 -0.29 -1.83
N ASP A 214 -18.32 -0.30 -2.15
CA ASP A 214 -18.87 0.53 -3.20
C ASP A 214 -18.73 2.03 -2.87
N PHE A 215 -18.60 2.83 -3.91
CA PHE A 215 -18.51 4.28 -3.78
C PHE A 215 -19.81 4.86 -3.21
N MET A 216 -19.78 5.28 -1.95
CA MET A 216 -20.91 5.99 -1.34
C MET A 216 -20.88 7.46 -1.72
N THR A 217 -21.77 7.88 -2.63
CA THR A 217 -22.02 9.30 -2.87
C THR A 217 -22.63 9.92 -1.62
N THR A 218 -21.95 10.89 -1.02
CA THR A 218 -22.56 11.74 0.01
C THR A 218 -23.61 12.60 -0.67
N VAL A 219 -24.90 12.24 -0.54
CA VAL A 219 -26.00 13.13 -0.91
C VAL A 219 -25.94 14.31 0.05
N SER A 220 -25.52 15.47 -0.46
CA SER A 220 -25.60 16.73 0.28
C SER A 220 -27.07 16.95 0.66
N LYS A 221 -27.37 16.86 1.96
CA LYS A 221 -28.67 17.36 2.44
C LYS A 221 -28.65 18.89 2.24
N LYS A 222 -29.50 19.36 1.31
CA LYS A 222 -29.87 20.77 1.17
C LYS A 222 -30.59 21.24 2.42
#